data_704df71a44f248354f4b2352998ffb52
#
_entry.id   704df71a44f248354f4b2352998ffb52
#
_cell.length_a   1.000
_cell.length_b   1.000
_cell.length_c   1.000
_cell.angle_alpha   90.00
_cell.angle_beta   90.00
_cell.angle_gamma   90.00
#
_symmetry.space_group_name_H-M   'P 1'
#
loop_
_entity.id
_entity.type
_entity.pdbx_description
1 polymer ?
#
loop_
_entity_poly.entity_id
_entity_poly.type
_entity_poly.pdbx_seq_one_letter_code
_entity_poly.pdbx_strand_id
1 'polypeptide(L)'
;IYDLKALKKSPKKLTMTNPANAEEAKACVEAGIDLFVLGNKEIEPFREVAPTHFMGAASIFAQFGSKSEIIDDAFDKMRRGADMYYTLRSFDVMESLVNEGIPVQSHIGLIPTFSHYCGGLRGWGRSSEEAMKIFETIKRMEDIGVTAVEAECIAEEVLDSINLKTSVVTFSLGSGSSGDVIMSFVADICGQDSEEDKPPKHAHAFGNVGKLIKKVHKERVSALSAFNSEVKKNNFPYPETNISMHPGEKEKFMSKLDKWTPVHQ
;
A
#
# COMPACT_ATOMS: atom_id res chain seq x y z
N ILE A 1 -6.07 -18.48 -6.09
CA ILE A 1 -7.52 -18.36 -5.81
C ILE A 1 -8.05 -19.64 -5.15
N TYR A 2 -7.74 -20.82 -5.67
CA TYR A 2 -8.21 -22.10 -5.09
C TYR A 2 -7.80 -22.20 -3.60
N ASP A 3 -6.52 -21.97 -3.29
CA ASP A 3 -5.99 -22.04 -1.92
C ASP A 3 -6.62 -20.98 -1.01
N LEU A 4 -6.86 -19.78 -1.55
CA LEU A 4 -7.52 -18.70 -0.82
C LEU A 4 -8.96 -19.11 -0.42
N LYS A 5 -9.73 -19.68 -1.36
CA LYS A 5 -11.09 -20.20 -1.10
C LYS A 5 -11.08 -21.38 -0.12
N ALA A 6 -10.01 -22.17 -0.07
CA ALA A 6 -9.89 -23.28 0.87
C ALA A 6 -9.81 -22.82 2.34
N LEU A 7 -9.46 -21.55 2.61
CA LEU A 7 -9.44 -20.97 3.95
C LEU A 7 -10.80 -21.04 4.65
N LYS A 8 -11.90 -20.98 3.90
CA LYS A 8 -13.27 -21.10 4.47
C LYS A 8 -13.51 -22.39 5.26
N LYS A 9 -12.69 -23.42 5.02
CA LYS A 9 -12.74 -24.72 5.71
C LYS A 9 -11.56 -24.97 6.64
N SER A 10 -10.71 -23.96 6.82
CA SER A 10 -9.47 -24.07 7.59
C SER A 10 -9.56 -23.26 8.88
N PRO A 11 -9.05 -23.76 10.01
CA PRO A 11 -8.86 -22.95 11.21
C PRO A 11 -7.66 -22.00 11.09
N LYS A 12 -6.83 -22.16 10.06
CA LYS A 12 -5.65 -21.30 9.82
C LYS A 12 -6.10 -19.91 9.42
N LYS A 13 -5.55 -18.90 10.08
CA LYS A 13 -5.66 -17.50 9.68
C LYS A 13 -4.43 -17.10 8.91
N LEU A 14 -4.62 -16.32 7.86
CA LEU A 14 -3.54 -15.66 7.13
C LEU A 14 -3.48 -14.18 7.51
N THR A 15 -2.33 -13.59 7.27
CA THR A 15 -2.08 -12.17 7.49
C THR A 15 -2.01 -11.42 6.17
N MET A 16 -2.55 -10.20 6.14
CA MET A 16 -2.52 -9.34 4.97
C MET A 16 -2.12 -7.92 5.37
N THR A 17 -1.35 -7.26 4.51
CA THR A 17 -1.01 -5.85 4.70
C THR A 17 -0.82 -5.12 3.36
N ASN A 18 -0.55 -3.80 3.42
CA ASN A 18 -0.39 -2.92 2.26
C ASN A 18 0.97 -2.23 2.25
N PRO A 19 2.07 -2.89 1.88
CA PRO A 19 3.37 -2.24 1.83
C PRO A 19 3.34 -1.02 0.90
N ALA A 20 3.97 0.08 1.31
CA ALA A 20 3.99 1.32 0.53
C ALA A 20 4.99 1.26 -0.64
N ASN A 21 6.04 0.45 -0.52
CA ASN A 21 7.12 0.31 -1.47
C ASN A 21 7.77 -1.08 -1.37
N ALA A 22 8.73 -1.36 -2.25
CA ALA A 22 9.43 -2.65 -2.30
C ALA A 22 10.26 -2.94 -1.04
N GLU A 23 10.79 -1.92 -0.36
CA GLU A 23 11.55 -2.09 0.89
C GLU A 23 10.63 -2.61 2.01
N GLU A 24 9.47 -2.00 2.18
CA GLU A 24 8.45 -2.48 3.12
C GLU A 24 7.93 -3.87 2.75
N ALA A 25 7.72 -4.14 1.45
CA ALA A 25 7.31 -5.46 1.00
C ALA A 25 8.35 -6.53 1.34
N LYS A 26 9.64 -6.22 1.17
CA LYS A 26 10.74 -7.10 1.58
C LYS A 26 10.70 -7.39 3.08
N ALA A 27 10.50 -6.36 3.90
CA ALA A 27 10.35 -6.54 5.36
C ALA A 27 9.13 -7.40 5.71
N CYS A 28 8.00 -7.23 5.00
CA CYS A 28 6.82 -8.08 5.16
C CYS A 28 7.10 -9.55 4.81
N VAL A 29 7.83 -9.81 3.71
CA VAL A 29 8.25 -11.17 3.32
C VAL A 29 9.13 -11.80 4.40
N GLU A 30 10.13 -11.08 4.88
CA GLU A 30 11.05 -11.54 5.94
C GLU A 30 10.30 -11.79 7.26
N ALA A 31 9.25 -11.02 7.54
CA ALA A 31 8.40 -11.19 8.72
C ALA A 31 7.36 -12.32 8.57
N GLY A 32 7.19 -12.90 7.38
CA GLY A 32 6.24 -13.97 7.13
C GLY A 32 4.80 -13.55 6.94
N ILE A 33 4.55 -12.30 6.49
CA ILE A 33 3.23 -11.86 6.06
C ILE A 33 2.81 -12.64 4.80
N ASP A 34 1.56 -13.10 4.76
CA ASP A 34 1.10 -14.05 3.73
C ASP A 34 0.62 -13.37 2.44
N LEU A 35 -0.09 -12.23 2.53
CA LEU A 35 -0.74 -11.57 1.39
C LEU A 35 -0.50 -10.06 1.37
N PHE A 36 -0.55 -9.47 0.17
CA PHE A 36 -0.49 -8.04 -0.01
C PHE A 36 -1.73 -7.48 -0.73
N VAL A 37 -2.13 -6.26 -0.35
CA VAL A 37 -3.00 -5.40 -1.14
C VAL A 37 -2.21 -4.16 -1.55
N LEU A 38 -2.02 -3.99 -2.85
CA LEU A 38 -1.16 -2.93 -3.37
C LEU A 38 -1.92 -1.62 -3.67
N GLY A 39 -3.27 -1.69 -3.72
CA GLY A 39 -4.06 -0.57 -4.19
C GLY A 39 -3.69 -0.22 -5.64
N ASN A 40 -3.48 1.06 -5.90
CA ASN A 40 -3.12 1.59 -7.23
C ASN A 40 -1.61 1.68 -7.49
N LYS A 41 -0.79 0.96 -6.72
CA LYS A 41 0.67 0.97 -6.89
C LYS A 41 1.10 0.16 -8.12
N GLU A 42 2.29 0.46 -8.62
CA GLU A 42 2.97 -0.36 -9.61
C GLU A 42 3.26 -1.76 -9.03
N ILE A 43 3.05 -2.81 -9.80
CA ILE A 43 3.09 -4.20 -9.31
C ILE A 43 4.51 -4.78 -9.38
N GLU A 44 5.25 -4.43 -10.42
CA GLU A 44 6.55 -5.02 -10.74
C GLU A 44 7.56 -4.91 -9.59
N PRO A 45 7.77 -3.74 -8.93
CA PRO A 45 8.71 -3.64 -7.82
C PRO A 45 8.37 -4.57 -6.65
N PHE A 46 7.08 -4.86 -6.45
CA PHE A 46 6.65 -5.80 -5.40
C PHE A 46 6.87 -7.24 -5.84
N ARG A 47 6.64 -7.58 -7.11
CA ARG A 47 6.93 -8.92 -7.66
C ARG A 47 8.40 -9.27 -7.63
N GLU A 48 9.30 -8.32 -7.83
CA GLU A 48 10.74 -8.53 -7.72
C GLU A 48 11.15 -9.03 -6.33
N VAL A 49 10.57 -8.49 -5.26
CA VAL A 49 10.91 -8.84 -3.87
C VAL A 49 10.03 -9.93 -3.27
N ALA A 50 8.84 -10.15 -3.83
CA ALA A 50 7.84 -11.10 -3.35
C ALA A 50 7.22 -11.90 -4.51
N PRO A 51 8.01 -12.71 -5.25
CA PRO A 51 7.58 -13.31 -6.53
C PRO A 51 6.40 -14.28 -6.40
N THR A 52 6.21 -14.89 -5.24
CA THR A 52 5.17 -15.92 -5.00
C THR A 52 4.04 -15.46 -4.09
N HIS A 53 4.10 -14.24 -3.54
CA HIS A 53 3.06 -13.72 -2.66
C HIS A 53 1.79 -13.40 -3.44
N PHE A 54 0.65 -13.67 -2.83
CA PHE A 54 -0.63 -13.26 -3.36
C PHE A 54 -0.79 -11.73 -3.27
N MET A 55 -1.14 -11.09 -4.38
CA MET A 55 -1.24 -9.63 -4.49
C MET A 55 -2.56 -9.21 -5.11
N GLY A 56 -3.37 -8.48 -4.33
CA GLY A 56 -4.52 -7.73 -4.85
C GLY A 56 -4.07 -6.35 -5.33
N ALA A 57 -4.54 -5.92 -6.49
CA ALA A 57 -4.28 -4.59 -7.04
C ALA A 57 -5.56 -3.87 -7.41
N ALA A 58 -5.54 -2.55 -7.40
CA ALA A 58 -6.67 -1.69 -7.72
C ALA A 58 -6.22 -0.49 -8.54
N SER A 59 -7.19 0.25 -9.06
CA SER A 59 -7.00 1.62 -9.53
C SER A 59 -7.72 2.61 -8.63
N ILE A 60 -7.40 3.90 -8.74
CA ILE A 60 -8.11 4.95 -8.00
C ILE A 60 -9.58 4.91 -8.41
N PHE A 61 -10.49 4.91 -7.44
CA PHE A 61 -11.94 4.76 -7.67
C PHE A 61 -12.50 5.65 -8.80
N ALA A 62 -12.07 6.89 -8.87
CA ALA A 62 -12.54 7.87 -9.85
C ALA A 62 -11.70 7.93 -11.14
N GLN A 63 -10.74 7.02 -11.34
CA GLN A 63 -9.80 7.07 -12.48
C GLN A 63 -10.49 6.76 -13.80
N PHE A 64 -11.44 5.83 -13.80
CA PHE A 64 -12.13 5.37 -15.02
C PHE A 64 -13.62 5.65 -14.94
N GLY A 65 -14.19 6.15 -16.04
CA GLY A 65 -15.60 6.48 -16.14
C GLY A 65 -16.49 5.35 -16.66
N SER A 66 -15.94 4.50 -17.50
CA SER A 66 -16.68 3.43 -18.16
C SER A 66 -16.33 2.03 -17.66
N LYS A 67 -17.24 1.09 -17.87
CA LYS A 67 -17.04 -0.33 -17.56
C LYS A 67 -15.91 -0.95 -18.40
N SER A 68 -15.82 -0.58 -19.67
CA SER A 68 -14.78 -1.05 -20.59
C SER A 68 -13.39 -0.67 -20.09
N GLU A 69 -13.16 0.59 -19.71
CA GLU A 69 -11.88 1.04 -19.17
C GLU A 69 -11.48 0.29 -17.89
N ILE A 70 -12.45 -0.07 -17.05
CA ILE A 70 -12.20 -0.84 -15.84
C ILE A 70 -11.79 -2.28 -16.15
N ILE A 71 -12.41 -2.90 -17.14
CA ILE A 71 -12.06 -4.25 -17.62
C ILE A 71 -10.63 -4.22 -18.22
N ASP A 72 -10.32 -3.23 -19.04
CA ASP A 72 -8.99 -3.06 -19.63
C ASP A 72 -7.91 -2.88 -18.55
N ASP A 73 -8.18 -2.06 -17.53
CA ASP A 73 -7.28 -1.86 -16.38
C ASP A 73 -7.11 -3.16 -15.59
N ALA A 74 -8.19 -3.90 -15.37
CA ALA A 74 -8.10 -5.17 -14.64
C ALA A 74 -7.22 -6.19 -15.40
N PHE A 75 -7.36 -6.31 -16.71
CA PHE A 75 -6.47 -7.13 -17.52
C PHE A 75 -5.03 -6.63 -17.50
N ASP A 76 -4.81 -5.31 -17.49
CA ASP A 76 -3.47 -4.76 -17.34
C ASP A 76 -2.84 -5.16 -15.99
N LYS A 77 -3.56 -5.00 -14.90
CA LYS A 77 -3.10 -5.43 -13.57
C LYS A 77 -2.79 -6.94 -13.52
N MET A 78 -3.63 -7.78 -14.13
CA MET A 78 -3.38 -9.23 -14.20
C MET A 78 -2.12 -9.54 -15.00
N ARG A 79 -1.92 -8.92 -16.18
CA ARG A 79 -0.69 -9.09 -16.99
C ARG A 79 0.58 -8.68 -16.25
N ARG A 80 0.49 -7.65 -15.41
CA ARG A 80 1.61 -7.15 -14.59
C ARG A 80 1.85 -7.98 -13.34
N GLY A 81 1.01 -8.99 -13.08
CA GLY A 81 1.23 -9.97 -12.04
C GLY A 81 0.33 -9.83 -10.81
N ALA A 82 -0.75 -9.05 -10.85
CA ALA A 82 -1.76 -9.12 -9.80
C ALA A 82 -2.48 -10.48 -9.85
N ASP A 83 -2.89 -10.97 -8.68
CA ASP A 83 -3.66 -12.22 -8.55
C ASP A 83 -5.17 -11.95 -8.45
N MET A 84 -5.56 -10.72 -8.11
CA MET A 84 -6.94 -10.32 -7.91
C MET A 84 -7.10 -8.81 -8.15
N TYR A 85 -8.22 -8.44 -8.77
CA TYR A 85 -8.57 -7.04 -8.99
C TYR A 85 -9.51 -6.53 -7.90
N TYR A 86 -9.09 -5.49 -7.18
CA TYR A 86 -9.86 -4.87 -6.12
C TYR A 86 -10.68 -3.69 -6.66
N THR A 87 -12.00 -3.70 -6.44
CA THR A 87 -12.90 -2.67 -6.94
C THR A 87 -14.02 -2.31 -5.96
N LEU A 88 -14.34 -1.02 -5.90
CA LEU A 88 -15.49 -0.45 -5.17
C LEU A 88 -16.66 -0.12 -6.11
N ARG A 89 -16.64 -0.62 -7.33
CA ARG A 89 -17.63 -0.28 -8.35
C ARG A 89 -18.95 -1.04 -8.14
N SER A 90 -19.94 -0.69 -8.93
CA SER A 90 -21.28 -1.30 -8.87
C SER A 90 -21.24 -2.81 -9.09
N PHE A 91 -22.29 -3.49 -8.66
CA PHE A 91 -22.46 -4.93 -8.89
C PHE A 91 -22.39 -5.31 -10.38
N ASP A 92 -22.92 -4.47 -11.28
CA ASP A 92 -22.86 -4.66 -12.72
C ASP A 92 -21.41 -4.65 -13.25
N VAL A 93 -20.55 -3.82 -12.70
CA VAL A 93 -19.11 -3.81 -13.03
C VAL A 93 -18.43 -5.07 -12.47
N MET A 94 -18.72 -5.45 -11.21
CA MET A 94 -18.17 -6.66 -10.59
C MET A 94 -18.55 -7.91 -11.39
N GLU A 95 -19.81 -8.04 -11.79
CA GLU A 95 -20.32 -9.14 -12.60
C GLU A 95 -19.63 -9.22 -13.97
N SER A 96 -19.40 -8.07 -14.60
CA SER A 96 -18.69 -8.02 -15.87
C SER A 96 -17.24 -8.50 -15.74
N LEU A 97 -16.52 -8.09 -14.70
CA LEU A 97 -15.17 -8.55 -14.41
C LEU A 97 -15.11 -10.06 -14.15
N VAL A 98 -16.05 -10.59 -13.35
CA VAL A 98 -16.15 -12.03 -13.08
C VAL A 98 -16.43 -12.82 -14.34
N ASN A 99 -17.33 -12.33 -15.21
CA ASN A 99 -17.68 -12.97 -16.49
C ASN A 99 -16.49 -13.03 -17.46
N GLU A 100 -15.55 -12.08 -17.36
CA GLU A 100 -14.28 -12.11 -18.09
C GLU A 100 -13.21 -13.02 -17.42
N GLY A 101 -13.55 -13.70 -16.34
CA GLY A 101 -12.64 -14.59 -15.61
C GLY A 101 -11.66 -13.89 -14.66
N ILE A 102 -11.87 -12.61 -14.38
CA ILE A 102 -11.01 -11.85 -13.46
C ILE A 102 -11.43 -12.13 -12.01
N PRO A 103 -10.52 -12.59 -11.13
CA PRO A 103 -10.82 -12.72 -9.72
C PRO A 103 -11.06 -11.34 -9.10
N VAL A 104 -12.22 -11.14 -8.48
CA VAL A 104 -12.64 -9.84 -7.94
C VAL A 104 -12.58 -9.83 -6.40
N GLN A 105 -11.92 -8.81 -5.87
CA GLN A 105 -12.05 -8.36 -4.48
C GLN A 105 -12.96 -7.13 -4.43
N SER A 106 -13.86 -7.08 -3.45
CA SER A 106 -14.67 -5.91 -3.18
C SER A 106 -14.58 -5.50 -1.71
N HIS A 107 -15.54 -4.71 -1.22
CA HIS A 107 -15.50 -4.12 0.11
C HIS A 107 -16.90 -4.10 0.75
N ILE A 108 -16.96 -4.34 2.06
CA ILE A 108 -18.16 -4.20 2.88
C ILE A 108 -17.85 -3.48 4.19
N GLY A 109 -18.87 -2.86 4.80
CA GLY A 109 -18.72 -2.10 6.04
C GLY A 109 -18.32 -0.66 5.78
N LEU A 110 -17.29 -0.17 6.42
CA LEU A 110 -16.78 1.19 6.21
C LEU A 110 -16.03 1.25 4.89
N ILE A 111 -16.51 2.08 3.98
CA ILE A 111 -15.78 2.43 2.74
C ILE A 111 -15.36 3.90 2.87
N PRO A 112 -14.08 4.20 3.19
CA PRO A 112 -13.64 5.57 3.48
C PRO A 112 -13.98 6.57 2.38
N THR A 113 -13.84 6.16 1.11
CA THR A 113 -14.19 7.00 -0.07
C THR A 113 -15.66 7.46 -0.05
N PHE A 114 -16.56 6.68 0.54
CA PHE A 114 -17.99 6.98 0.62
C PHE A 114 -18.46 7.46 2.00
N SER A 115 -17.53 7.72 2.93
CA SER A 115 -17.86 8.12 4.31
C SER A 115 -18.76 9.34 4.40
N HIS A 116 -18.66 10.28 3.44
CA HIS A 116 -19.52 11.46 3.37
C HIS A 116 -21.01 11.16 3.12
N TYR A 117 -21.36 9.99 2.58
CA TYR A 117 -22.76 9.56 2.42
C TYR A 117 -23.36 8.98 3.71
N CYS A 118 -22.52 8.61 4.69
CA CYS A 118 -22.98 7.93 5.90
C CYS A 118 -22.61 8.66 7.20
N GLY A 119 -22.30 9.95 7.10
CA GLY A 119 -22.04 10.80 8.26
C GLY A 119 -20.62 10.67 8.85
N GLY A 120 -19.64 10.23 8.06
CA GLY A 120 -18.24 10.16 8.43
C GLY A 120 -17.72 8.74 8.66
N LEU A 121 -16.51 8.65 9.19
CA LEU A 121 -15.86 7.37 9.53
C LEU A 121 -16.49 6.79 10.82
N ARG A 122 -17.12 5.63 10.72
CA ARG A 122 -17.79 4.97 11.85
C ARG A 122 -17.79 3.45 11.73
N GLY A 123 -18.06 2.78 12.83
CA GLY A 123 -18.34 1.35 12.83
C GLY A 123 -19.70 1.03 12.19
N TRP A 124 -19.80 -0.12 11.55
CA TRP A 124 -20.94 -0.62 10.80
C TRP A 124 -21.54 -1.89 11.42
N GLY A 125 -22.77 -2.21 11.07
CA GLY A 125 -23.45 -3.41 11.58
C GLY A 125 -23.88 -3.29 13.04
N ARG A 126 -24.05 -2.07 13.56
CA ARG A 126 -24.38 -1.83 14.97
C ARG A 126 -25.88 -1.93 15.28
N SER A 127 -26.72 -2.11 14.29
CA SER A 127 -28.14 -2.48 14.42
C SER A 127 -28.44 -3.72 13.58
N SER A 128 -29.52 -4.43 13.90
CA SER A 128 -29.96 -5.60 13.13
C SER A 128 -30.25 -5.27 11.67
N GLU A 129 -30.82 -4.10 11.40
CA GLU A 129 -31.14 -3.63 10.06
C GLU A 129 -29.86 -3.36 9.25
N GLU A 130 -28.86 -2.76 9.89
CA GLU A 130 -27.56 -2.49 9.24
C GLU A 130 -26.79 -3.79 9.01
N ALA A 131 -26.80 -4.71 9.99
CA ALA A 131 -26.20 -6.02 9.87
C ALA A 131 -26.81 -6.85 8.73
N MET A 132 -28.13 -6.82 8.59
CA MET A 132 -28.83 -7.50 7.48
C MET A 132 -28.47 -6.91 6.13
N LYS A 133 -28.35 -5.59 6.00
CA LYS A 133 -27.89 -4.96 4.75
C LYS A 133 -26.47 -5.39 4.35
N ILE A 134 -25.58 -5.52 5.33
CA ILE A 134 -24.22 -6.05 5.08
C ILE A 134 -24.30 -7.50 4.60
N PHE A 135 -25.11 -8.33 5.25
CA PHE A 135 -25.31 -9.72 4.85
C PHE A 135 -25.92 -9.86 3.45
N GLU A 136 -26.95 -9.10 3.12
CA GLU A 136 -27.55 -9.08 1.79
C GLU A 136 -26.54 -8.63 0.71
N THR A 137 -25.70 -7.64 1.05
CA THR A 137 -24.65 -7.15 0.16
C THR A 137 -23.63 -8.25 -0.17
N ILE A 138 -23.12 -8.95 0.84
CA ILE A 138 -22.13 -10.02 0.61
C ILE A 138 -22.78 -11.23 -0.12
N LYS A 139 -24.04 -11.54 0.16
CA LYS A 139 -24.76 -12.61 -0.57
C LYS A 139 -24.91 -12.26 -2.05
N ARG A 140 -25.24 -11.02 -2.37
CA ARG A 140 -25.29 -10.56 -3.76
C ARG A 140 -23.92 -10.63 -4.43
N MET A 141 -22.85 -10.30 -3.72
CA MET A 141 -21.47 -10.46 -4.23
C MET A 141 -21.12 -11.94 -4.46
N GLU A 142 -21.56 -12.82 -3.57
CA GLU A 142 -21.40 -14.27 -3.72
C GLU A 142 -22.11 -14.80 -4.97
N ASP A 143 -23.37 -14.37 -5.20
CA ASP A 143 -24.16 -14.77 -6.38
C ASP A 143 -23.50 -14.32 -7.70
N ILE A 144 -22.86 -13.16 -7.69
CA ILE A 144 -22.06 -12.65 -8.83
C ILE A 144 -20.78 -13.47 -9.04
N GLY A 145 -20.23 -14.08 -8.00
CA GLY A 145 -18.98 -14.81 -8.04
C GLY A 145 -17.75 -14.02 -7.56
N VAL A 146 -17.97 -12.92 -6.82
CA VAL A 146 -16.88 -12.17 -6.16
C VAL A 146 -16.08 -13.12 -5.27
N THR A 147 -14.76 -13.06 -5.38
CA THR A 147 -13.84 -13.99 -4.71
C THR A 147 -13.63 -13.63 -3.24
N ALA A 148 -13.42 -12.35 -2.94
CA ALA A 148 -13.11 -11.88 -1.60
C ALA A 148 -13.69 -10.50 -1.33
N VAL A 149 -13.85 -10.17 -0.05
CA VAL A 149 -14.23 -8.83 0.40
C VAL A 149 -13.35 -8.37 1.55
N GLU A 150 -12.96 -7.11 1.52
CA GLU A 150 -12.45 -6.41 2.68
C GLU A 150 -13.64 -6.04 3.56
N ALA A 151 -13.63 -6.51 4.80
CA ALA A 151 -14.66 -6.26 5.81
C ALA A 151 -14.08 -5.24 6.81
N GLU A 152 -14.40 -3.95 6.59
CA GLU A 152 -13.81 -2.87 7.38
C GLU A 152 -14.77 -2.33 8.43
N CYS A 153 -14.30 -2.29 9.68
CA CYS A 153 -14.98 -1.69 10.83
C CYS A 153 -16.43 -2.19 11.03
N ILE A 154 -16.68 -3.47 10.77
CA ILE A 154 -17.95 -4.13 11.02
C ILE A 154 -17.97 -4.65 12.48
N ALA A 155 -19.10 -4.60 13.14
CA ALA A 155 -19.26 -5.22 14.47
C ALA A 155 -18.83 -6.70 14.42
N GLU A 156 -18.02 -7.14 15.39
CA GLU A 156 -17.40 -8.47 15.40
C GLU A 156 -18.46 -9.59 15.30
N GLU A 157 -19.56 -9.47 16.05
CA GLU A 157 -20.64 -10.46 16.07
C GLU A 157 -21.32 -10.59 14.69
N VAL A 158 -21.32 -9.53 13.91
CA VAL A 158 -21.91 -9.51 12.56
C VAL A 158 -20.99 -10.24 11.60
N LEU A 159 -19.68 -9.92 11.58
CA LEU A 159 -18.73 -10.62 10.71
C LEU A 159 -18.63 -12.10 11.07
N ASP A 160 -18.65 -12.44 12.36
CA ASP A 160 -18.69 -13.81 12.88
C ASP A 160 -19.84 -14.62 12.26
N SER A 161 -21.05 -14.04 12.34
CA SER A 161 -22.26 -14.66 11.81
C SER A 161 -22.27 -14.76 10.29
N ILE A 162 -21.79 -13.73 9.59
CA ILE A 162 -21.75 -13.67 8.13
C ILE A 162 -20.71 -14.66 7.59
N ASN A 163 -19.54 -14.75 8.21
CA ASN A 163 -18.44 -15.59 7.73
C ASN A 163 -18.81 -17.09 7.70
N LEU A 164 -19.72 -17.52 8.58
CA LEU A 164 -20.27 -18.88 8.60
C LEU A 164 -21.28 -19.16 7.46
N LYS A 165 -21.79 -18.12 6.79
CA LYS A 165 -22.92 -18.20 5.84
C LYS A 165 -22.56 -17.75 4.42
N THR A 166 -21.30 -17.47 4.15
CA THR A 166 -20.83 -17.07 2.83
C THR A 166 -19.63 -17.89 2.39
N SER A 167 -19.50 -18.13 1.09
CA SER A 167 -18.31 -18.70 0.46
C SER A 167 -17.30 -17.64 0.03
N VAL A 168 -17.68 -16.35 0.10
CA VAL A 168 -16.76 -15.23 -0.18
C VAL A 168 -15.72 -15.15 0.92
N VAL A 169 -14.44 -15.07 0.53
CA VAL A 169 -13.34 -14.94 1.49
C VAL A 169 -13.38 -13.56 2.13
N THR A 170 -13.27 -13.50 3.45
CA THR A 170 -13.35 -12.24 4.20
C THR A 170 -11.98 -11.82 4.72
N PHE A 171 -11.56 -10.59 4.39
CA PHE A 171 -10.39 -9.93 4.92
C PHE A 171 -10.84 -8.95 6.02
N SER A 172 -10.60 -9.32 7.28
CA SER A 172 -11.06 -8.53 8.43
C SER A 172 -10.09 -7.38 8.70
N LEU A 173 -10.56 -6.15 8.52
CA LEU A 173 -9.87 -4.92 8.90
C LEU A 173 -10.69 -4.21 10.00
N GLY A 174 -10.27 -4.35 11.26
CA GLY A 174 -11.00 -3.78 12.39
C GLY A 174 -12.39 -4.38 12.63
N SER A 175 -12.64 -5.61 12.17
CA SER A 175 -13.95 -6.30 12.27
C SER A 175 -13.88 -7.59 13.10
N GLY A 176 -12.91 -7.69 14.01
CA GLY A 176 -12.71 -8.85 14.87
C GLY A 176 -11.90 -9.97 14.21
N SER A 177 -11.86 -11.12 14.89
CA SER A 177 -10.96 -12.23 14.55
C SER A 177 -11.57 -13.28 13.62
N SER A 178 -12.83 -13.15 13.23
CA SER A 178 -13.57 -14.19 12.48
C SER A 178 -13.30 -14.19 10.98
N GLY A 179 -12.73 -13.12 10.43
CA GLY A 179 -12.30 -13.10 9.02
C GLY A 179 -11.37 -14.26 8.65
N ASP A 180 -11.39 -14.71 7.42
CA ASP A 180 -10.49 -15.76 6.93
C ASP A 180 -9.04 -15.28 6.88
N VAL A 181 -8.84 -13.99 6.62
CA VAL A 181 -7.57 -13.28 6.63
C VAL A 181 -7.69 -12.09 7.58
N ILE A 182 -6.66 -11.84 8.39
CA ILE A 182 -6.60 -10.67 9.26
C ILE A 182 -5.71 -9.62 8.60
N MET A 183 -6.28 -8.45 8.39
CA MET A 183 -5.63 -7.33 7.71
C MET A 183 -5.36 -6.18 8.66
N SER A 184 -4.18 -5.56 8.53
CA SER A 184 -3.86 -4.26 9.09
C SER A 184 -2.84 -3.54 8.19
N PHE A 185 -2.77 -2.22 8.27
CA PHE A 185 -1.84 -1.45 7.44
C PHE A 185 -0.42 -1.48 8.00
N VAL A 186 0.59 -1.49 7.12
CA VAL A 186 2.02 -1.46 7.53
C VAL A 186 2.30 -0.25 8.43
N ALA A 187 1.76 0.90 8.09
CA ALA A 187 1.94 2.12 8.88
C ALA A 187 1.45 1.94 10.33
N ASP A 188 0.28 1.34 10.52
CA ASP A 188 -0.28 1.05 11.83
C ASP A 188 0.57 0.01 12.58
N ILE A 189 0.86 -1.13 11.94
CA ILE A 189 1.64 -2.23 12.54
C ILE A 189 3.01 -1.75 12.99
N CYS A 190 3.69 -0.97 12.15
CA CYS A 190 5.04 -0.49 12.40
C CYS A 190 5.09 0.79 13.25
N GLY A 191 3.95 1.42 13.55
CA GLY A 191 3.90 2.70 14.25
C GLY A 191 4.65 3.79 13.47
N GLN A 192 4.34 3.91 12.16
CA GLN A 192 4.98 4.89 11.28
C GLN A 192 4.36 6.28 11.38
N ASP A 193 3.09 6.36 11.77
CA ASP A 193 2.35 7.61 11.86
C ASP A 193 2.92 8.54 12.91
N SER A 194 2.72 9.84 12.71
CA SER A 194 3.19 10.85 13.64
C SER A 194 2.40 10.76 14.96
N GLU A 195 3.03 11.18 16.08
CA GLU A 195 2.36 11.27 17.38
C GLU A 195 1.15 12.23 17.35
N GLU A 196 1.03 13.05 16.30
CA GLU A 196 -0.05 14.01 16.08
C GLU A 196 -1.29 13.37 15.45
N ASP A 197 -1.11 12.31 14.66
CA ASP A 197 -2.20 11.55 14.04
C ASP A 197 -2.58 10.39 14.95
N LYS A 198 -3.74 10.48 15.59
CA LYS A 198 -4.26 9.36 16.40
C LYS A 198 -4.55 8.19 15.46
N PRO A 199 -3.94 7.02 15.68
CA PRO A 199 -4.25 5.85 14.88
C PRO A 199 -5.73 5.50 15.00
N PRO A 200 -6.32 4.83 13.99
CA PRO A 200 -7.68 4.30 14.08
C PRO A 200 -7.84 3.43 15.33
N LYS A 201 -9.04 3.39 15.91
CA LYS A 201 -9.29 2.62 17.15
C LYS A 201 -8.97 1.13 17.04
N HIS A 202 -9.03 0.59 15.82
CA HIS A 202 -8.72 -0.81 15.54
C HIS A 202 -7.25 -1.06 15.21
N ALA A 203 -6.44 0.00 15.09
CA ALA A 203 -5.00 -0.12 14.84
C ALA A 203 -4.24 -0.38 16.12
N HIS A 204 -3.22 -1.23 16.02
CA HIS A 204 -2.28 -1.49 17.11
C HIS A 204 -0.85 -1.49 16.56
N ALA A 205 0.01 -0.67 17.17
CA ALA A 205 1.41 -0.58 16.80
C ALA A 205 2.25 -1.62 17.57
N PHE A 206 2.89 -2.52 16.84
CA PHE A 206 3.87 -3.47 17.36
C PHE A 206 5.29 -2.92 17.31
N GLY A 207 5.51 -1.82 16.59
CA GLY A 207 6.79 -1.16 16.38
C GLY A 207 6.74 0.35 16.66
N ASN A 208 7.84 1.03 16.31
CA ASN A 208 8.01 2.46 16.54
C ASN A 208 8.87 3.12 15.45
N VAL A 209 8.57 2.78 14.20
CA VAL A 209 9.33 3.20 13.02
C VAL A 209 9.26 4.73 12.84
N GLY A 210 8.12 5.35 13.14
CA GLY A 210 7.95 6.80 13.03
C GLY A 210 8.97 7.59 13.86
N LYS A 211 9.29 7.13 15.09
CA LYS A 211 10.35 7.78 15.89
C LYS A 211 11.75 7.63 15.29
N LEU A 212 12.02 6.50 14.65
CA LEU A 212 13.31 6.27 13.97
C LEU A 212 13.44 7.16 12.74
N ILE A 213 12.39 7.29 11.94
CA ILE A 213 12.34 8.20 10.78
C ILE A 213 12.58 9.65 11.22
N LYS A 214 11.94 10.10 12.30
CA LYS A 214 12.17 11.45 12.86
C LYS A 214 13.62 11.65 13.30
N LYS A 215 14.27 10.63 13.89
CA LYS A 215 15.71 10.70 14.25
C LYS A 215 16.59 10.82 13.01
N VAL A 216 16.33 9.99 11.98
CA VAL A 216 17.05 10.07 10.69
C VAL A 216 16.88 11.45 10.05
N HIS A 217 15.67 12.00 10.05
CA HIS A 217 15.43 13.36 9.55
C HIS A 217 16.25 14.42 10.28
N LYS A 218 16.26 14.38 11.62
CA LYS A 218 17.06 15.31 12.44
C LYS A 218 18.55 15.23 12.13
N GLU A 219 19.08 14.02 11.96
CA GLU A 219 20.48 13.79 11.59
C GLU A 219 20.79 14.37 10.22
N ARG A 220 19.91 14.14 9.21
CA ARG A 220 20.05 14.75 7.88
C ARG A 220 20.08 16.28 7.95
N VAL A 221 19.17 16.88 8.71
CA VAL A 221 19.12 18.34 8.90
C VAL A 221 20.42 18.84 9.56
N SER A 222 20.90 18.15 10.58
CA SER A 222 22.16 18.49 11.27
C SER A 222 23.36 18.46 10.32
N ALA A 223 23.53 17.38 9.57
CA ALA A 223 24.63 17.22 8.62
C ALA A 223 24.60 18.28 7.50
N LEU A 224 23.42 18.50 6.91
CA LEU A 224 23.26 19.51 5.86
C LEU A 224 23.48 20.95 6.38
N SER A 225 23.08 21.23 7.62
CA SER A 225 23.31 22.52 8.25
C SER A 225 24.78 22.75 8.52
N ALA A 226 25.51 21.72 8.98
CA ALA A 226 26.95 21.79 9.17
C ALA A 226 27.68 22.08 7.85
N PHE A 227 27.38 21.32 6.79
CA PHE A 227 27.91 21.54 5.45
C PHE A 227 27.66 22.98 4.97
N ASN A 228 26.39 23.45 5.06
CA ASN A 228 26.03 24.80 4.63
C ASN A 228 26.79 25.89 5.45
N SER A 229 26.97 25.66 6.74
CA SER A 229 27.74 26.57 7.62
C SER A 229 29.22 26.65 7.22
N GLU A 230 29.85 25.50 6.99
CA GLU A 230 31.27 25.44 6.59
C GLU A 230 31.51 26.09 5.23
N VAL A 231 30.64 25.90 4.25
CA VAL A 231 30.71 26.58 2.95
C VAL A 231 30.56 28.10 3.12
N LYS A 232 29.59 28.57 3.92
CA LYS A 232 29.38 30.02 4.13
C LYS A 232 30.52 30.71 4.88
N LYS A 233 31.27 29.94 5.69
CA LYS A 233 32.50 30.43 6.35
C LYS A 233 33.74 30.32 5.52
N ASN A 234 33.64 29.83 4.28
CA ASN A 234 34.76 29.51 3.38
C ASN A 234 35.75 28.47 3.96
N ASN A 235 35.27 27.60 4.84
CA ASN A 235 36.05 26.50 5.40
C ASN A 235 35.99 25.24 4.53
N PHE A 236 34.92 25.04 3.79
CA PHE A 236 34.72 23.90 2.87
C PHE A 236 34.74 24.41 1.43
N PRO A 237 35.42 23.72 0.46
CA PRO A 237 36.00 22.37 0.60
C PRO A 237 37.30 22.38 1.43
N TYR A 238 37.53 21.29 2.17
CA TYR A 238 38.77 21.12 2.92
C TYR A 238 39.94 20.82 1.99
N PRO A 239 41.22 21.26 2.35
CA PRO A 239 42.38 21.04 1.49
C PRO A 239 42.56 19.58 1.05
N GLU A 240 42.30 18.63 1.93
CA GLU A 240 42.40 17.19 1.65
C GLU A 240 41.33 16.65 0.67
N THR A 241 40.27 17.41 0.46
CA THR A 241 39.21 17.04 -0.52
C THR A 241 39.46 17.63 -1.90
N ASN A 242 40.46 18.50 -2.04
CA ASN A 242 40.78 19.18 -3.28
C ASN A 242 41.66 18.30 -4.18
N ILE A 243 41.39 18.37 -5.47
CA ILE A 243 42.26 17.76 -6.49
C ILE A 243 43.30 18.78 -6.90
N SER A 244 44.58 18.42 -6.78
CA SER A 244 45.70 19.23 -7.19
C SER A 244 46.24 18.76 -8.54
N MET A 245 46.82 19.68 -9.28
CA MET A 245 47.57 19.35 -10.50
C MET A 245 48.83 18.55 -10.15
N HIS A 246 49.31 17.77 -11.10
CA HIS A 246 50.59 17.10 -10.92
C HIS A 246 51.73 18.16 -10.77
N PRO A 247 52.80 17.80 -10.07
CA PRO A 247 53.94 18.73 -9.89
C PRO A 247 54.44 19.30 -11.22
N GLY A 248 54.59 20.64 -11.29
CA GLY A 248 55.08 21.37 -12.48
C GLY A 248 54.03 21.62 -13.57
N GLU A 249 52.79 21.08 -13.46
CA GLU A 249 51.77 21.30 -14.49
C GLU A 249 51.02 22.63 -14.30
N LYS A 250 51.01 23.20 -13.10
CA LYS A 250 50.39 24.50 -12.83
C LYS A 250 51.08 25.64 -13.61
N GLU A 251 52.41 25.69 -13.57
CA GLU A 251 53.22 26.70 -14.27
C GLU A 251 53.05 26.60 -15.78
N LYS A 252 53.00 25.34 -16.31
CA LYS A 252 52.75 25.10 -17.74
C LYS A 252 51.33 25.53 -18.15
N PHE A 253 50.36 25.27 -17.31
CA PHE A 253 48.98 25.69 -17.54
C PHE A 253 48.87 27.22 -17.57
N MET A 254 49.41 27.91 -16.56
CA MET A 254 49.37 29.36 -16.47
C MET A 254 50.05 30.00 -17.71
N SER A 255 51.22 29.50 -18.13
CA SER A 255 51.88 29.98 -19.34
C SER A 255 51.09 29.80 -20.64
N LYS A 256 50.28 28.73 -20.71
CA LYS A 256 49.39 28.52 -21.86
C LYS A 256 48.14 29.42 -21.76
N LEU A 257 47.61 29.64 -20.57
CA LEU A 257 46.46 30.48 -20.33
C LEU A 257 46.75 31.95 -20.68
N ASP A 258 47.95 32.48 -20.29
CA ASP A 258 48.38 33.85 -20.60
C ASP A 258 48.52 34.10 -22.12
N LYS A 259 48.80 33.07 -22.93
CA LYS A 259 48.90 33.12 -24.37
C LYS A 259 47.61 32.79 -25.10
N TRP A 260 46.58 32.45 -24.37
CA TRP A 260 45.35 32.04 -25.00
C TRP A 260 44.57 33.25 -25.51
N THR A 261 44.21 33.24 -26.75
CA THR A 261 43.29 34.19 -27.39
C THR A 261 42.06 33.48 -27.86
N PRO A 262 40.85 34.07 -27.68
CA PRO A 262 39.62 33.47 -28.20
C PRO A 262 39.73 33.24 -29.71
N VAL A 263 39.42 32.03 -30.13
CA VAL A 263 39.19 31.78 -31.56
C VAL A 263 37.84 32.44 -31.84
N HIS A 264 37.84 33.53 -32.59
CA HIS A 264 36.60 34.19 -33.02
C HIS A 264 35.76 33.17 -33.79
N GLN A 265 34.56 32.99 -33.29
CA GLN A 265 33.49 32.30 -34.01
C GLN A 265 33.04 33.14 -35.17
#